data_6193590365aa7755644b63b4924cb385
#
_entry.id   6193590365aa7755644b63b4924cb385
#
_cell.length_a   1.000
_cell.length_b   1.000
_cell.length_c   1.000
_cell.angle_alpha   90.00
_cell.angle_beta   90.00
_cell.angle_gamma   90.00
#
_symmetry.space_group_name_H-M   'P 1'
#
loop_
_entity.id
_entity.type
_entity.pdbx_description
1 polymer ?
#
loop_
_entity_poly.entity_id
_entity_poly.type
_entity_poly.pdbx_seq_one_letter_code
_entity_poly.pdbx_strand_id
1 'polypeptide(L)'
;MKEPKYLLGPMRVPFLILTPACVLLGFGTAIWRYHEVSILYLILALIGAVCAHISVNALNEYFDFRSGLDFKTERTPFSGGSGTLPEKPDMARSALNTGLITFAITGMIGLYFLYVRGLSLLPLGVLGLAIIFTYTIWITRYPILCLIAPGLGFGTLMVMG
;
A
#
# COMPACT_ATOMS: atom_id res chain seq x y z
N MET A 1 14.90 -7.25 22.74
CA MET A 1 14.15 -6.08 22.16
C MET A 1 14.20 -6.19 20.65
N LYS A 2 13.07 -6.03 19.96
CA LYS A 2 13.05 -6.04 18.48
C LYS A 2 13.60 -4.69 18.01
N GLU A 3 14.72 -4.71 17.30
CA GLU A 3 15.31 -3.48 16.77
C GLU A 3 14.34 -2.81 15.79
N PRO A 4 14.12 -1.49 15.87
CA PRO A 4 13.19 -0.75 14.99
C PRO A 4 13.42 -1.00 13.50
N LYS A 5 14.66 -1.22 13.09
CA LYS A 5 15.05 -1.55 11.71
C LYS A 5 14.26 -2.72 11.13
N TYR A 6 14.07 -3.78 11.91
CA TYR A 6 13.38 -4.99 11.44
C TYR A 6 11.85 -4.86 11.45
N LEU A 7 11.29 -3.90 12.19
CA LEU A 7 9.88 -3.57 12.13
C LEU A 7 9.55 -2.69 10.90
N LEU A 8 10.45 -1.76 10.58
CA LEU A 8 10.27 -0.80 9.50
C LEU A 8 10.65 -1.36 8.11
N GLY A 9 11.54 -2.35 8.07
CA GLY A 9 12.00 -2.97 6.83
C GLY A 9 10.86 -3.40 5.90
N PRO A 10 9.92 -4.26 6.36
CA PRO A 10 8.81 -4.71 5.53
C PRO A 10 7.87 -3.60 5.05
N MET A 11 7.85 -2.45 5.74
CA MET A 11 7.05 -1.29 5.31
C MET A 11 7.66 -0.55 4.13
N ARG A 12 8.97 -0.76 3.85
CA ARG A 12 9.74 -0.06 2.81
C ARG A 12 9.60 1.45 2.91
N VAL A 13 9.85 2.01 4.11
CA VAL A 13 9.63 3.41 4.45
C VAL A 13 10.11 4.43 3.40
N PRO A 14 11.30 4.27 2.75
CA PRO A 14 11.75 5.21 1.73
C PRO A 14 10.77 5.36 0.55
N PHE A 15 10.03 4.32 0.20
CA PHE A 15 9.07 4.37 -0.91
C PHE A 15 7.72 5.00 -0.53
N LEU A 16 7.42 5.11 0.77
CA LEU A 16 6.16 5.68 1.23
C LEU A 16 5.99 7.15 0.84
N ILE A 17 7.05 7.86 0.48
CA ILE A 17 7.00 9.26 0.01
C ILE A 17 6.12 9.42 -1.24
N LEU A 18 5.99 8.40 -2.07
CA LEU A 18 5.15 8.42 -3.26
C LEU A 18 3.68 8.62 -2.92
N THR A 19 3.20 8.02 -1.84
CA THR A 19 1.79 8.10 -1.42
C THR A 19 1.32 9.52 -1.10
N PRO A 20 1.96 10.27 -0.18
CA PRO A 20 1.54 11.66 0.04
C PRO A 20 1.68 12.52 -1.20
N ALA A 21 2.67 12.29 -2.08
CA ALA A 21 2.77 13.01 -3.33
C ALA A 21 1.53 12.81 -4.22
N CYS A 22 1.07 11.55 -4.38
CA CYS A 22 -0.13 11.24 -5.16
C CYS A 22 -1.40 11.82 -4.53
N VAL A 23 -1.58 11.66 -3.21
CA VAL A 23 -2.76 12.18 -2.50
C VAL A 23 -2.80 13.72 -2.57
N LEU A 24 -1.68 14.38 -2.35
CA LEU A 24 -1.61 15.84 -2.43
C LEU A 24 -1.85 16.35 -3.85
N LEU A 25 -1.42 15.63 -4.87
CA LEU A 25 -1.74 15.94 -6.26
C LEU A 25 -3.26 15.86 -6.51
N GLY A 26 -3.92 14.78 -6.06
CA GLY A 26 -5.37 14.63 -6.16
C GLY A 26 -6.12 15.75 -5.43
N PHE A 27 -5.75 16.05 -4.19
CA PHE A 27 -6.33 17.15 -3.42
C PHE A 27 -6.03 18.52 -4.05
N GLY A 28 -4.84 18.75 -4.59
CA GLY A 28 -4.50 19.96 -5.30
C GLY A 28 -5.41 20.20 -6.52
N THR A 29 -5.70 19.17 -7.28
CA THR A 29 -6.64 19.23 -8.41
C THR A 29 -8.07 19.48 -7.92
N ALA A 30 -8.48 18.88 -6.80
CA ALA A 30 -9.80 19.13 -6.21
C ALA A 30 -9.95 20.58 -5.71
N ILE A 31 -8.94 21.13 -5.04
CA ILE A 31 -8.91 22.56 -4.63
C ILE A 31 -9.05 23.46 -5.85
N TRP A 32 -8.27 23.19 -6.89
CA TRP A 32 -8.30 24.00 -8.11
C TRP A 32 -9.68 23.98 -8.80
N ARG A 33 -10.36 22.83 -8.75
CA ARG A 33 -11.67 22.64 -9.42
C ARG A 33 -12.86 23.14 -8.60
N TYR A 34 -12.83 22.92 -7.27
CA TYR A 34 -14.00 23.13 -6.40
C TYR A 34 -13.82 24.27 -5.42
N HIS A 35 -12.60 24.82 -5.27
CA HIS A 35 -12.22 25.90 -4.35
C HIS A 35 -12.40 25.59 -2.86
N GLU A 36 -12.93 24.43 -2.52
CA GLU A 36 -13.15 23.99 -1.14
C GLU A 36 -12.72 22.52 -0.99
N VAL A 37 -12.00 22.23 0.12
CA VAL A 37 -11.67 20.87 0.53
C VAL A 37 -11.74 20.76 2.05
N SER A 38 -12.12 19.58 2.53
CA SER A 38 -12.09 19.25 3.95
C SER A 38 -10.70 18.78 4.36
N ILE A 39 -10.08 19.47 5.32
CA ILE A 39 -8.80 19.04 5.90
C ILE A 39 -8.93 17.66 6.56
N LEU A 40 -10.08 17.37 7.17
CA LEU A 40 -10.35 16.05 7.75
C LEU A 40 -10.28 14.95 6.67
N TYR A 41 -10.87 15.18 5.49
CA TYR A 41 -10.82 14.22 4.40
C TYR A 41 -9.41 14.05 3.84
N LEU A 42 -8.64 15.14 3.75
CA LEU A 42 -7.23 15.05 3.37
C LEU A 42 -6.43 14.19 4.35
N ILE A 43 -6.60 14.41 5.66
CA ILE A 43 -5.90 13.62 6.69
C ILE A 43 -6.30 12.14 6.62
N LEU A 44 -7.60 11.84 6.52
CA LEU A 44 -8.09 10.47 6.41
C LEU A 44 -7.61 9.80 5.13
N ALA A 45 -7.63 10.50 3.99
CA ALA A 45 -7.12 9.99 2.72
C ALA A 45 -5.61 9.70 2.81
N LEU A 46 -4.82 10.59 3.41
CA LEU A 46 -3.39 10.38 3.64
C LEU A 46 -3.14 9.14 4.52
N ILE A 47 -3.85 9.02 5.63
CA ILE A 47 -3.71 7.86 6.53
C ILE A 47 -4.10 6.57 5.79
N GLY A 48 -5.26 6.56 5.12
CA GLY A 48 -5.74 5.40 4.37
C GLY A 48 -4.78 4.98 3.26
N ALA A 49 -4.29 5.94 2.48
CA ALA A 49 -3.37 5.67 1.38
C ALA A 49 -1.99 5.18 1.88
N VAL A 50 -1.45 5.77 2.97
CA VAL A 50 -0.20 5.29 3.58
C VAL A 50 -0.38 3.89 4.15
N CYS A 51 -1.50 3.61 4.82
CA CYS A 51 -1.82 2.26 5.31
C CYS A 51 -1.95 1.26 4.14
N ALA A 52 -2.58 1.63 3.04
CA ALA A 52 -2.67 0.81 1.83
C ALA A 52 -1.27 0.47 1.28
N HIS A 53 -0.38 1.46 1.19
CA HIS A 53 0.99 1.26 0.71
C HIS A 53 1.80 0.38 1.66
N ILE A 54 1.72 0.61 2.98
CA ILE A 54 2.37 -0.26 3.98
C ILE A 54 1.83 -1.69 3.87
N SER A 55 0.52 -1.84 3.71
CA SER A 55 -0.12 -3.15 3.58
C SER A 55 0.43 -3.94 2.41
N VAL A 56 0.45 -3.37 1.20
CA VAL A 56 0.95 -4.08 0.02
C VAL A 56 2.43 -4.43 0.18
N ASN A 57 3.25 -3.54 0.74
CA ASN A 57 4.67 -3.80 0.97
C ASN A 57 4.89 -4.93 1.98
N ALA A 58 4.22 -4.87 3.15
CA ALA A 58 4.41 -5.84 4.22
C ALA A 58 3.85 -7.23 3.86
N LEU A 59 2.71 -7.29 3.16
CA LEU A 59 2.17 -8.55 2.64
C LEU A 59 3.08 -9.12 1.55
N ASN A 60 3.60 -8.29 0.65
CA ASN A 60 4.56 -8.74 -0.37
C ASN A 60 5.80 -9.35 0.28
N GLU A 61 6.43 -8.67 1.21
CA GLU A 61 7.60 -9.17 1.93
C GLU A 61 7.31 -10.52 2.60
N TYR A 62 6.15 -10.66 3.26
CA TYR A 62 5.77 -11.91 3.92
C TYR A 62 5.58 -13.06 2.93
N PHE A 63 4.84 -12.86 1.85
CA PHE A 63 4.54 -13.92 0.90
C PHE A 63 5.75 -14.30 0.04
N ASP A 64 6.58 -13.32 -0.35
CA ASP A 64 7.82 -13.60 -1.09
C ASP A 64 8.82 -14.39 -0.24
N PHE A 65 8.93 -14.06 1.05
CA PHE A 65 9.67 -14.88 2.00
C PHE A 65 9.11 -16.30 2.12
N ARG A 66 7.78 -16.44 2.28
CA ARG A 66 7.12 -17.75 2.42
C ARG A 66 7.22 -18.62 1.17
N SER A 67 7.22 -18.03 -0.01
CA SER A 67 7.38 -18.74 -1.28
C SER A 67 8.86 -19.09 -1.58
N GLY A 68 9.80 -18.56 -0.82
CA GLY A 68 11.23 -18.72 -1.05
C GLY A 68 11.78 -17.84 -2.18
N LEU A 69 10.98 -16.91 -2.71
CA LEU A 69 11.39 -16.01 -3.78
C LEU A 69 12.52 -15.09 -3.32
N ASP A 70 12.45 -14.56 -2.11
CA ASP A 70 13.45 -13.66 -1.54
C ASP A 70 14.85 -14.28 -1.41
N PHE A 71 14.94 -15.60 -1.37
CA PHE A 71 16.23 -16.31 -1.34
C PHE A 71 16.84 -16.52 -2.74
N LYS A 72 16.04 -16.33 -3.79
CA LYS A 72 16.44 -16.54 -5.19
C LYS A 72 16.62 -15.22 -5.95
N THR A 73 16.14 -14.12 -5.39
CA THR A 73 16.15 -12.82 -6.05
C THR A 73 17.36 -12.01 -5.61
N GLU A 74 18.13 -11.52 -6.57
CA GLU A 74 19.20 -10.55 -6.31
C GLU A 74 18.59 -9.21 -5.90
N ARG A 75 19.01 -8.71 -4.72
CA ARG A 75 18.51 -7.46 -4.18
C ARG A 75 19.20 -6.26 -4.78
N THR A 76 18.40 -5.30 -5.20
CA THR A 76 18.84 -3.97 -5.59
C THR A 76 18.23 -2.92 -4.66
N PRO A 77 18.64 -1.64 -4.69
CA PRO A 77 17.98 -0.58 -3.94
C PRO A 77 16.47 -0.43 -4.23
N PHE A 78 16.00 -0.94 -5.38
CA PHE A 78 14.64 -0.76 -5.87
C PHE A 78 13.83 -2.06 -5.98
N SER A 79 14.48 -3.23 -5.93
CA SER A 79 13.84 -4.53 -6.13
C SER A 79 14.40 -5.61 -5.20
N GLY A 80 13.68 -6.73 -5.08
CA GLY A 80 14.15 -7.88 -4.32
C GLY A 80 13.90 -7.81 -2.82
N GLY A 81 12.87 -7.11 -2.38
CA GLY A 81 12.48 -7.04 -0.98
C GLY A 81 13.36 -6.14 -0.11
N SER A 82 13.02 -5.99 1.16
CA SER A 82 13.85 -5.26 2.15
C SER A 82 15.02 -6.10 2.65
N GLY A 83 14.95 -7.42 2.47
CA GLY A 83 15.88 -8.38 3.03
C GLY A 83 15.72 -8.64 4.52
N THR A 84 14.74 -8.02 5.15
CA THR A 84 14.50 -8.16 6.59
C THR A 84 14.16 -9.61 6.97
N LEU A 85 13.28 -10.26 6.24
CA LEU A 85 12.81 -11.60 6.58
C LEU A 85 13.84 -12.70 6.31
N PRO A 86 14.66 -12.67 5.25
CA PRO A 86 15.80 -13.55 5.11
C PRO A 86 16.83 -13.42 6.25
N GLU A 87 17.07 -12.20 6.75
CA GLU A 87 17.99 -11.94 7.87
C GLU A 87 17.37 -12.28 9.24
N LYS A 88 16.07 -12.09 9.40
CA LYS A 88 15.30 -12.25 10.65
C LYS A 88 13.97 -12.96 10.40
N PRO A 89 13.98 -14.30 10.19
CA PRO A 89 12.76 -15.09 9.90
C PRO A 89 11.67 -15.00 10.98
N ASP A 90 12.07 -14.78 12.24
CA ASP A 90 11.16 -14.59 13.38
C ASP A 90 10.27 -13.33 13.25
N MET A 91 10.62 -12.41 12.38
CA MET A 91 9.82 -11.21 12.08
C MET A 91 8.69 -11.44 11.07
N ALA A 92 8.63 -12.62 10.42
CA ALA A 92 7.62 -12.91 9.41
C ALA A 92 6.18 -12.69 9.91
N ARG A 93 5.89 -13.15 11.14
CA ARG A 93 4.57 -12.94 11.75
C ARG A 93 4.28 -11.45 12.03
N SER A 94 5.30 -10.67 12.35
CA SER A 94 5.17 -9.22 12.53
C SER A 94 4.87 -8.52 11.20
N ALA A 95 5.54 -8.90 10.12
CA ALA A 95 5.27 -8.38 8.77
C ALA A 95 3.83 -8.68 8.33
N LEU A 96 3.37 -9.94 8.50
CA LEU A 96 1.99 -10.32 8.20
C LEU A 96 0.98 -9.49 9.00
N ASN A 97 1.17 -9.38 10.32
CA ASN A 97 0.27 -8.61 11.17
C ASN A 97 0.23 -7.12 10.78
N THR A 98 1.39 -6.52 10.48
CA THR A 98 1.47 -5.15 9.99
C THR A 98 0.66 -5.00 8.69
N GLY A 99 0.85 -5.89 7.73
CA GLY A 99 0.10 -5.88 6.48
C GLY A 99 -1.41 -5.99 6.68
N LEU A 100 -1.87 -6.94 7.52
CA LEU A 100 -3.29 -7.14 7.79
C LEU A 100 -3.93 -6.00 8.57
N ILE A 101 -3.24 -5.45 9.58
CA ILE A 101 -3.74 -4.31 10.38
C ILE A 101 -3.89 -3.08 9.48
N THR A 102 -2.88 -2.76 8.69
CA THR A 102 -2.94 -1.61 7.79
C THR A 102 -3.97 -1.80 6.66
N PHE A 103 -4.16 -3.04 6.18
CA PHE A 103 -5.25 -3.39 5.27
C PHE A 103 -6.64 -3.11 5.88
N ALA A 104 -6.84 -3.55 7.13
CA ALA A 104 -8.08 -3.31 7.83
C ALA A 104 -8.35 -1.81 8.08
N ILE A 105 -7.32 -1.03 8.44
CA ILE A 105 -7.43 0.43 8.60
C ILE A 105 -7.83 1.08 7.28
N THR A 106 -7.20 0.70 6.17
CA THR A 106 -7.56 1.18 4.82
C THR A 106 -9.02 0.87 4.50
N GLY A 107 -9.46 -0.36 4.77
CA GLY A 107 -10.85 -0.77 4.55
C GLY A 107 -11.85 0.03 5.42
N MET A 108 -11.53 0.27 6.69
CA MET A 108 -12.38 1.08 7.58
C MET A 108 -12.51 2.53 7.10
N ILE A 109 -11.41 3.13 6.68
CA ILE A 109 -11.44 4.49 6.11
C ILE A 109 -12.24 4.51 4.80
N GLY A 110 -12.07 3.49 3.96
CA GLY A 110 -12.87 3.32 2.74
C GLY A 110 -14.37 3.22 3.04
N LEU A 111 -14.77 2.43 4.04
CA LEU A 111 -16.18 2.34 4.48
C LEU A 111 -16.71 3.67 5.00
N TYR A 112 -15.89 4.43 5.74
CA TYR A 112 -16.27 5.78 6.18
C TYR A 112 -16.53 6.69 4.97
N PHE A 113 -15.67 6.68 3.96
CA PHE A 113 -15.89 7.47 2.75
C PHE A 113 -17.11 7.01 1.95
N LEU A 114 -17.39 5.71 1.88
CA LEU A 114 -18.62 5.19 1.29
C LEU A 114 -19.87 5.71 2.02
N TYR A 115 -19.81 5.76 3.33
CA TYR A 115 -20.93 6.29 4.14
C TYR A 115 -21.16 7.78 3.90
N VAL A 116 -20.07 8.59 3.81
CA VAL A 116 -20.17 10.05 3.68
C VAL A 116 -20.40 10.51 2.23
N ARG A 117 -19.80 9.83 1.25
CA ARG A 117 -19.79 10.25 -0.17
C ARG A 117 -20.70 9.39 -1.06
N GLY A 118 -21.21 8.29 -0.53
CA GLY A 118 -22.11 7.40 -1.24
C GLY A 118 -21.43 6.26 -1.99
N LEU A 119 -22.26 5.39 -2.54
CA LEU A 119 -21.84 4.14 -3.17
C LEU A 119 -21.05 4.31 -4.47
N SER A 120 -20.95 5.51 -5.02
CA SER A 120 -20.13 5.79 -6.21
C SER A 120 -18.66 5.47 -6.04
N LEU A 121 -18.14 5.51 -4.78
CA LEU A 121 -16.76 5.14 -4.44
C LEU A 121 -16.56 3.62 -4.29
N LEU A 122 -17.62 2.82 -4.26
CA LEU A 122 -17.54 1.37 -4.02
C LEU A 122 -16.64 0.65 -5.05
N PRO A 123 -16.79 0.88 -6.38
CA PRO A 123 -15.93 0.22 -7.36
C PRO A 123 -14.45 0.52 -7.17
N LEU A 124 -14.13 1.78 -6.85
CA LEU A 124 -12.76 2.23 -6.60
C LEU A 124 -12.19 1.59 -5.34
N GLY A 125 -12.94 1.57 -4.23
CA GLY A 125 -12.52 0.95 -2.98
C GLY A 125 -12.31 -0.56 -3.11
N VAL A 126 -13.26 -1.26 -3.75
CA VAL A 126 -13.14 -2.71 -3.98
C VAL A 126 -11.95 -3.03 -4.88
N LEU A 127 -11.75 -2.28 -5.97
CA LEU A 127 -10.61 -2.48 -6.86
C LEU A 127 -9.28 -2.23 -6.14
N GLY A 128 -9.19 -1.17 -5.35
CA GLY A 128 -7.99 -0.85 -4.55
C GLY A 128 -7.63 -1.96 -3.57
N LEU A 129 -8.60 -2.42 -2.77
CA LEU A 129 -8.39 -3.52 -1.82
C LEU A 129 -8.06 -4.85 -2.53
N ALA A 130 -8.71 -5.12 -3.67
CA ALA A 130 -8.42 -6.31 -4.47
C ALA A 130 -6.99 -6.28 -5.02
N ILE A 131 -6.51 -5.12 -5.52
CA ILE A 131 -5.13 -4.98 -5.98
C ILE A 131 -4.15 -5.22 -4.84
N ILE A 132 -4.35 -4.63 -3.66
CA ILE A 132 -3.46 -4.84 -2.50
C ILE A 132 -3.34 -6.33 -2.17
N PHE A 133 -4.48 -7.03 -2.10
CA PHE A 133 -4.51 -8.44 -1.70
C PHE A 133 -3.94 -9.36 -2.78
N THR A 134 -4.30 -9.12 -4.06
CA THR A 134 -3.89 -9.98 -5.17
C THR A 134 -2.49 -9.67 -5.68
N TYR A 135 -1.94 -8.47 -5.38
CA TYR A 135 -0.64 -8.03 -5.88
C TYR A 135 0.42 -9.09 -5.65
N THR A 136 0.62 -9.50 -4.43
CA THR A 136 1.68 -10.44 -4.07
C THR A 136 1.38 -11.88 -4.46
N ILE A 137 0.12 -12.30 -4.30
CA ILE A 137 -0.25 -13.71 -4.50
C ILE A 137 -0.25 -14.06 -5.99
N TRP A 138 -0.63 -13.11 -6.82
CA TRP A 138 -0.91 -13.38 -8.23
C TRP A 138 -0.27 -12.38 -9.20
N ILE A 139 -0.42 -11.07 -8.99
CA ILE A 139 0.00 -10.02 -9.94
C ILE A 139 1.52 -10.06 -10.17
N THR A 140 2.32 -10.22 -9.12
CA THR A 140 3.79 -10.27 -9.21
C THR A 140 4.32 -11.44 -10.04
N ARG A 141 3.50 -12.45 -10.30
CA ARG A 141 3.87 -13.61 -11.14
C ARG A 141 3.77 -13.32 -12.64
N TYR A 142 3.11 -12.24 -13.03
CA TYR A 142 2.90 -11.84 -14.41
C TYR A 142 3.59 -10.51 -14.67
N PRO A 143 4.71 -10.47 -15.45
CA PRO A 143 5.52 -9.26 -15.62
C PRO A 143 4.73 -8.03 -16.07
N ILE A 144 3.80 -8.20 -17.02
CA ILE A 144 2.97 -7.10 -17.53
C ILE A 144 2.03 -6.57 -16.45
N LEU A 145 1.37 -7.45 -15.68
CA LEU A 145 0.47 -7.04 -14.59
C LEU A 145 1.26 -6.36 -13.47
N CYS A 146 2.45 -6.90 -13.15
CA CYS A 146 3.34 -6.32 -12.16
C CYS A 146 3.82 -4.91 -12.55
N LEU A 147 4.01 -4.65 -13.84
CA LEU A 147 4.37 -3.32 -14.36
C LEU A 147 3.20 -2.33 -14.29
N ILE A 148 1.98 -2.78 -14.63
CA ILE A 148 0.81 -1.90 -14.72
C ILE A 148 0.19 -1.62 -13.35
N ALA A 149 0.17 -2.58 -12.43
CA ALA A 149 -0.54 -2.47 -11.16
C ALA A 149 -0.08 -1.30 -10.28
N PRO A 150 1.23 -0.98 -10.13
CA PRO A 150 1.65 0.22 -9.41
C PRO A 150 1.16 1.51 -10.07
N GLY A 151 1.19 1.58 -11.41
CA GLY A 151 0.67 2.73 -12.17
C GLY A 151 -0.83 2.95 -11.93
N LEU A 152 -1.63 1.89 -11.91
CA LEU A 152 -3.05 1.95 -11.55
C LEU A 152 -3.25 2.34 -10.09
N GLY A 153 -2.51 1.72 -9.16
CA GLY A 153 -2.63 1.97 -7.73
C GLY A 153 -2.29 3.41 -7.36
N PHE A 154 -1.10 3.87 -7.71
CA PHE A 154 -0.65 5.22 -7.35
C PHE A 154 -1.20 6.30 -8.28
N GLY A 155 -1.19 6.06 -9.59
CA GLY A 155 -1.65 7.05 -10.58
C GLY A 155 -3.17 7.21 -10.55
N THR A 156 -3.91 6.15 -10.82
CA THR A 156 -5.37 6.25 -10.98
C THR A 156 -6.09 6.24 -9.63
N LEU A 157 -5.89 5.21 -8.81
CA LEU A 157 -6.69 5.03 -7.61
C LEU A 157 -6.36 6.04 -6.50
N MET A 158 -5.08 6.38 -6.29
CA MET A 158 -4.70 7.35 -5.24
C MET A 158 -4.87 8.81 -5.65
N VAL A 159 -4.76 9.14 -6.94
CA VAL A 159 -4.92 10.53 -7.40
C VAL A 159 -6.38 10.88 -7.64
N MET A 160 -7.19 9.94 -8.15
CA MET A 160 -8.59 10.19 -8.50
C MET A 160 -9.58 9.81 -7.40
N GLY A 161 -9.16 9.00 -6.43
CA GLY A 161 -9.98 8.56 -5.29
C GLY A 161 -10.05 9.57 -4.20
#